data_f211ada73e14a103876d0e5d99ebb13c
#
_entry.id   f211ada73e14a103876d0e5d99ebb13c
#
_cell.length_a   1.000
_cell.length_b   1.000
_cell.length_c   1.000
_cell.angle_alpha   90.00
_cell.angle_beta   90.00
_cell.angle_gamma   90.00
#
_symmetry.space_group_name_H-M   'P 1'
#
loop_
_entity.id
_entity.type
_entity.pdbx_description
1 polymer ?
#
loop_
_entity_poly.entity_id
_entity_poly.type
_entity_poly.pdbx_seq_one_letter_code
_entity_poly.pdbx_strand_id
1 'polypeptide(L)'
;MTLDGIGPKSLCRMLTVALITCGYAFSQAKSAPVDPGVRGGAAGAGGPLQGLTADETAFFLDGQSRFAEIEVVNNGSNNGLGPRFNSNQCFSCHSQPNMGGTSPAKNPLPDVAALNGAKNTVPWFIAPNGPIREARFKKSNGNADGAVHDLFVITGRTDAPGCNIAQFDFLPAGNSLSGQGGNPNIIFRIPTPVFGAGLIEAIPDSAILANQQANASEKSALGIHGHANAHLSGNVNLSGNDGTITRFGWKAQNKSLLMFAGEAYNVEMGISNQLFPQERDETPSCLFIPSPNDNLNFTTAPSATSSGISNPAVISDIEAFADFMRMLAPPTPAPPTPSSEKGRDTFARIGCVHCHTPSLTTAKMIASGSSTSPSAALSNQTANLYSDLLVHHMGKGLADGITQGGAGPDEFRTAPLWGVGQRVFFLHDGRTSNLVDAIRDHRSKGSEANRVIEHFNRLSIQEQQEIIDFLRSL
;
A
#
# COMPACT_ATOMS: atom_id res chain seq x y z
N MET A 1 37.81 91.00 34.06
CA MET A 1 39.19 91.10 34.52
C MET A 1 39.80 89.74 34.17
N THR A 2 40.52 89.83 33.09
CA THR A 2 41.95 89.58 32.91
C THR A 2 42.36 88.14 33.17
N LEU A 3 42.66 87.46 32.11
CA LEU A 3 44.00 87.25 31.48
C LEU A 3 44.60 85.92 31.91
N ASP A 4 44.90 85.18 31.00
CA ASP A 4 46.12 84.67 30.32
C ASP A 4 46.50 83.26 30.87
N GLY A 5 46.91 82.31 30.19
CA GLY A 5 47.57 82.21 28.92
C GLY A 5 48.41 80.93 28.88
N ILE A 6 48.76 80.51 27.71
CA ILE A 6 49.86 79.64 27.34
C ILE A 6 49.69 78.12 27.34
N GLY A 7 49.54 77.58 26.13
CA GLY A 7 49.81 76.20 25.70
C GLY A 7 51.29 75.85 25.66
N PRO A 8 51.81 74.97 24.82
CA PRO A 8 51.41 73.65 24.40
C PRO A 8 52.55 72.64 24.72
N LYS A 9 52.27 71.33 24.71
CA LYS A 9 53.25 70.32 24.23
C LYS A 9 52.57 69.03 23.89
N SER A 10 52.68 68.76 22.64
CA SER A 10 52.48 67.46 21.96
C SER A 10 53.10 66.27 22.72
N LEU A 11 52.33 65.22 22.93
CA LEU A 11 52.89 63.89 23.05
C LEU A 11 51.98 62.90 22.39
N CYS A 12 52.36 62.53 21.17
CA CYS A 12 51.77 61.47 20.38
C CYS A 12 52.01 60.16 21.08
N ARG A 13 50.96 59.52 21.62
CA ARG A 13 50.99 58.10 22.03
C ARG A 13 50.20 57.30 20.99
N MET A 14 50.94 56.58 20.16
CA MET A 14 50.37 55.49 19.32
C MET A 14 49.76 54.43 20.21
N LEU A 15 48.43 54.32 20.18
CA LEU A 15 47.72 53.17 20.72
C LEU A 15 47.61 52.15 19.58
N THR A 16 48.38 51.07 19.65
CA THR A 16 48.27 49.92 18.78
C THR A 16 47.05 49.16 19.23
N VAL A 17 45.92 49.26 18.49
CA VAL A 17 44.73 48.42 18.69
C VAL A 17 45.01 47.11 18.02
N ALA A 18 45.30 46.07 18.83
CA ALA A 18 45.30 44.67 18.38
C ALA A 18 43.85 44.22 18.15
N LEU A 19 43.43 44.14 16.88
CA LEU A 19 42.19 43.48 16.50
C LEU A 19 42.36 41.96 16.72
N ILE A 20 41.85 41.48 17.84
CA ILE A 20 41.62 40.03 18.05
C ILE A 20 40.39 39.68 17.23
N THR A 21 40.58 39.18 16.02
CA THR A 21 39.53 38.51 15.24
C THR A 21 39.22 37.18 15.90
N CYS A 22 38.24 37.18 16.78
CA CYS A 22 37.65 35.97 17.33
C CYS A 22 36.88 35.31 16.18
N GLY A 23 37.53 34.35 15.49
CA GLY A 23 36.89 33.53 14.48
C GLY A 23 35.82 32.68 15.18
N TYR A 24 34.56 33.11 15.12
CA TYR A 24 33.44 32.24 15.41
C TYR A 24 33.42 31.18 14.33
N ALA A 25 33.98 30.02 14.65
CA ALA A 25 33.67 28.81 13.91
C ALA A 25 32.16 28.52 14.13
N PHE A 26 31.34 28.97 13.19
CA PHE A 26 29.97 28.46 13.07
C PHE A 26 30.10 26.96 12.79
N SER A 27 29.98 26.15 13.84
CA SER A 27 29.66 24.76 13.67
C SER A 27 28.35 24.75 12.91
N GLN A 28 28.42 24.51 11.60
CA GLN A 28 27.20 24.17 10.84
C GLN A 28 26.60 22.96 11.52
N ALA A 29 25.48 23.14 12.21
CA ALA A 29 24.67 22.06 12.69
C ALA A 29 24.42 21.13 11.49
N LYS A 30 24.87 19.88 11.57
CA LYS A 30 24.60 18.89 10.55
C LYS A 30 23.10 18.87 10.36
N SER A 31 22.61 19.39 9.22
CA SER A 31 21.20 19.31 8.87
C SER A 31 20.84 17.85 8.65
N ALA A 32 19.71 17.38 9.18
CA ALA A 32 19.22 16.04 8.91
C ALA A 32 18.79 15.92 7.43
N PRO A 33 18.74 14.70 6.86
CA PRO A 33 18.14 14.51 5.54
C PRO A 33 16.68 14.95 5.58
N VAL A 34 16.20 15.53 4.48
CA VAL A 34 14.85 16.09 4.36
C VAL A 34 14.08 15.30 3.30
N ASP A 35 12.91 14.83 3.66
CA ASP A 35 11.99 14.29 2.66
C ASP A 35 11.31 15.45 1.91
N PRO A 36 11.50 15.58 0.59
CA PRO A 36 10.89 16.67 -0.18
C PRO A 36 9.37 16.51 -0.34
N GLY A 37 8.79 15.40 0.14
CA GLY A 37 7.38 15.08 -0.04
C GLY A 37 7.09 14.38 -1.35
N VAL A 38 5.81 14.30 -1.69
CA VAL A 38 5.32 13.63 -2.90
C VAL A 38 5.98 14.21 -4.14
N ARG A 39 6.55 13.34 -4.98
CA ARG A 39 7.16 13.73 -6.26
C ARG A 39 6.14 14.46 -7.14
N GLY A 40 6.52 15.62 -7.63
CA GLY A 40 5.71 16.41 -8.55
C GLY A 40 5.70 15.85 -9.97
N GLY A 41 4.96 16.50 -10.85
CA GLY A 41 4.82 16.13 -12.26
C GLY A 41 3.68 15.15 -12.52
N ALA A 42 3.65 14.57 -13.73
CA ALA A 42 2.63 13.60 -14.11
C ALA A 42 2.69 12.34 -13.23
N ALA A 43 1.53 11.77 -12.90
CA ALA A 43 1.46 10.54 -12.12
C ALA A 43 2.21 9.38 -12.79
N GLY A 44 2.16 9.29 -14.13
CA GLY A 44 2.77 8.19 -14.88
C GLY A 44 2.22 6.82 -14.47
N ALA A 45 0.98 6.79 -14.00
CA ALA A 45 0.32 5.62 -13.42
C ALA A 45 -1.15 5.56 -13.83
N GLY A 46 -1.79 4.40 -13.66
CA GLY A 46 -3.21 4.18 -13.97
C GLY A 46 -3.48 3.73 -15.40
N GLY A 47 -2.47 3.66 -16.26
CA GLY A 47 -2.58 3.16 -17.63
C GLY A 47 -2.24 1.67 -17.75
N PRO A 48 -2.55 1.04 -18.91
CA PRO A 48 -2.29 -0.36 -19.16
C PRO A 48 -0.81 -0.67 -19.39
N LEU A 49 -0.44 -1.95 -19.22
CA LEU A 49 0.83 -2.48 -19.68
C LEU A 49 0.99 -2.25 -21.20
N GLN A 50 2.22 -2.07 -21.63
CA GLN A 50 2.53 -2.01 -23.06
C GLN A 50 2.46 -3.41 -23.68
N GLY A 51 1.99 -3.49 -24.92
CA GLY A 51 1.93 -4.74 -25.68
C GLY A 51 0.67 -5.56 -25.44
N LEU A 52 -0.37 -4.99 -24.83
CA LEU A 52 -1.69 -5.61 -24.76
C LEU A 52 -2.30 -5.74 -26.17
N THR A 53 -2.99 -6.85 -26.39
CA THR A 53 -3.86 -7.03 -27.57
C THR A 53 -5.10 -6.13 -27.47
N ALA A 54 -5.87 -6.06 -28.54
CA ALA A 54 -7.14 -5.31 -28.54
C ALA A 54 -8.13 -5.88 -27.51
N ASP A 55 -8.21 -7.22 -27.40
CA ASP A 55 -9.09 -7.89 -26.45
C ASP A 55 -8.63 -7.65 -25.00
N GLU A 56 -7.34 -7.81 -24.71
CA GLU A 56 -6.78 -7.49 -23.39
C GLU A 56 -7.02 -6.02 -23.00
N THR A 57 -6.91 -5.12 -23.97
CA THR A 57 -7.22 -3.69 -23.75
C THR A 57 -8.70 -3.48 -23.43
N ALA A 58 -9.61 -4.21 -24.08
CA ALA A 58 -11.04 -4.13 -23.79
C ALA A 58 -11.36 -4.61 -22.38
N PHE A 59 -10.77 -5.73 -21.93
CA PHE A 59 -10.91 -6.22 -20.55
C PHE A 59 -10.30 -5.27 -19.52
N PHE A 60 -9.14 -4.67 -19.84
CA PHE A 60 -8.53 -3.64 -18.98
C PHE A 60 -9.46 -2.45 -18.77
N LEU A 61 -10.04 -1.92 -19.87
CA LEU A 61 -10.92 -0.74 -19.80
C LEU A 61 -12.25 -1.03 -19.09
N ASP A 62 -12.82 -2.21 -19.30
CA ASP A 62 -14.02 -2.63 -18.59
C ASP A 62 -13.76 -2.76 -17.08
N GLY A 63 -12.69 -3.46 -16.70
CA GLY A 63 -12.30 -3.60 -15.31
C GLY A 63 -11.93 -2.27 -14.66
N GLN A 64 -11.29 -1.35 -15.41
CA GLN A 64 -11.03 0.02 -14.97
C GLN A 64 -12.33 0.79 -14.68
N SER A 65 -13.34 0.64 -15.55
CA SER A 65 -14.65 1.25 -15.36
C SER A 65 -15.33 0.73 -14.09
N ARG A 66 -15.38 -0.60 -13.93
CA ARG A 66 -15.98 -1.22 -12.75
C ARG A 66 -15.22 -0.89 -11.46
N PHE A 67 -13.91 -0.77 -11.49
CA PHE A 67 -13.11 -0.35 -10.35
C PHE A 67 -13.46 1.08 -9.86
N ALA A 68 -14.06 1.90 -10.73
CA ALA A 68 -14.52 3.26 -10.43
C ALA A 68 -16.04 3.34 -10.16
N GLU A 69 -16.78 2.26 -10.24
CA GLU A 69 -18.22 2.22 -9.98
C GLU A 69 -18.53 2.52 -8.50
N ILE A 70 -19.67 3.18 -8.30
CA ILE A 70 -20.19 3.44 -6.95
C ILE A 70 -21.28 2.42 -6.69
N GLU A 71 -21.04 1.57 -5.70
CA GLU A 71 -22.00 0.56 -5.28
C GLU A 71 -23.10 1.15 -4.42
N VAL A 72 -24.32 0.70 -4.66
CA VAL A 72 -25.52 1.03 -3.87
C VAL A 72 -26.16 -0.23 -3.32
N VAL A 73 -27.03 -0.08 -2.33
CA VAL A 73 -27.70 -1.23 -1.71
C VAL A 73 -28.66 -1.89 -2.69
N ASN A 74 -29.56 -1.09 -3.28
CA ASN A 74 -30.52 -1.54 -4.30
C ASN A 74 -31.01 -0.36 -5.16
N ASN A 75 -31.83 -0.68 -6.19
CA ASN A 75 -32.45 0.31 -7.09
C ASN A 75 -31.48 1.18 -7.91
N GLY A 76 -30.28 0.70 -8.15
CA GLY A 76 -29.29 1.33 -9.03
C GLY A 76 -28.80 0.39 -10.13
N SER A 77 -27.82 0.83 -10.90
CA SER A 77 -27.12 0.00 -11.90
C SER A 77 -26.12 -0.96 -11.25
N ASN A 78 -25.49 -0.52 -10.17
CA ASN A 78 -24.48 -1.27 -9.42
C ASN A 78 -25.03 -1.54 -8.02
N ASN A 79 -25.73 -2.66 -7.90
CA ASN A 79 -26.42 -3.06 -6.67
C ASN A 79 -25.60 -4.11 -5.93
N GLY A 80 -25.84 -4.18 -4.61
CA GLY A 80 -25.32 -5.26 -3.80
C GLY A 80 -24.40 -4.82 -2.69
N LEU A 81 -24.21 -3.49 -2.48
CA LEU A 81 -23.46 -3.03 -1.31
C LEU A 81 -24.02 -3.70 -0.07
N GLY A 82 -23.15 -4.42 0.62
CA GLY A 82 -23.53 -5.28 1.72
C GLY A 82 -23.92 -4.53 2.98
N PRO A 83 -24.52 -5.23 3.95
CA PRO A 83 -24.98 -4.62 5.19
C PRO A 83 -23.85 -4.03 6.02
N ARG A 84 -22.62 -4.51 5.86
CA ARG A 84 -21.37 -3.98 6.45
C ARG A 84 -20.37 -3.65 5.36
N PHE A 85 -19.74 -2.48 5.47
CA PHE A 85 -18.79 -2.02 4.45
C PHE A 85 -17.78 -1.01 5.02
N ASN A 86 -16.65 -0.83 4.33
CA ASN A 86 -15.66 0.22 4.60
C ASN A 86 -15.81 1.38 3.62
N SER A 87 -16.10 1.06 2.36
CA SER A 87 -16.34 2.03 1.29
C SER A 87 -17.35 1.43 0.29
N ASN A 88 -17.82 2.24 -0.63
CA ASN A 88 -18.71 1.83 -1.72
C ASN A 88 -18.06 1.99 -3.10
N GLN A 89 -16.72 2.12 -3.16
CA GLN A 89 -15.99 2.31 -4.40
C GLN A 89 -14.51 1.94 -4.20
N CYS A 90 -13.94 1.12 -5.08
CA CYS A 90 -12.51 0.74 -5.01
C CYS A 90 -11.59 1.95 -5.22
N PHE A 91 -11.88 2.75 -6.26
CA PHE A 91 -11.06 3.91 -6.63
C PHE A 91 -10.96 4.95 -5.51
N SER A 92 -11.97 5.12 -4.68
CA SER A 92 -11.94 6.09 -3.58
C SER A 92 -10.78 5.86 -2.62
N CYS A 93 -10.45 4.59 -2.35
CA CYS A 93 -9.35 4.18 -1.47
C CYS A 93 -8.03 3.97 -2.23
N HIS A 94 -8.08 3.59 -3.50
CA HIS A 94 -6.93 3.26 -4.35
C HIS A 94 -6.68 4.35 -5.40
N SER A 95 -6.54 5.63 -4.98
CA SER A 95 -6.47 6.79 -5.89
C SER A 95 -5.14 7.54 -5.92
N GLN A 96 -4.18 7.23 -5.04
CA GLN A 96 -2.89 7.94 -5.00
C GLN A 96 -1.75 7.11 -5.62
N PRO A 97 -1.06 7.58 -6.65
CA PRO A 97 -1.20 8.87 -7.36
C PRO A 97 -2.29 8.84 -8.45
N ASN A 98 -2.83 7.69 -8.77
CA ASN A 98 -3.91 7.46 -9.74
C ASN A 98 -4.64 6.16 -9.42
N MET A 99 -5.64 5.79 -10.23
CA MET A 99 -6.41 4.54 -10.10
C MET A 99 -5.50 3.31 -10.00
N GLY A 100 -5.74 2.47 -9.01
CA GLY A 100 -4.88 1.34 -8.63
C GLY A 100 -3.78 1.70 -7.61
N GLY A 101 -3.77 2.92 -7.11
CA GLY A 101 -2.81 3.40 -6.12
C GLY A 101 -3.11 3.00 -4.67
N THR A 102 -2.75 3.86 -3.77
CA THR A 102 -2.95 3.70 -2.32
C THR A 102 -3.75 4.86 -1.75
N SER A 103 -3.79 4.99 -0.43
CA SER A 103 -4.51 6.04 0.29
C SER A 103 -4.16 7.45 -0.21
N PRO A 104 -5.14 8.25 -0.67
CA PRO A 104 -4.94 9.65 -1.02
C PRO A 104 -4.69 10.51 0.22
N ALA A 105 -4.22 11.74 -0.01
CA ALA A 105 -4.00 12.73 1.05
C ALA A 105 -5.31 13.17 1.73
N LYS A 106 -6.40 13.22 0.95
CA LYS A 106 -7.75 13.53 1.44
C LYS A 106 -8.52 12.21 1.59
N ASN A 107 -8.97 11.92 2.80
CA ASN A 107 -9.71 10.72 3.12
C ASN A 107 -11.20 10.89 2.75
N PRO A 108 -11.78 10.09 1.85
CA PRO A 108 -13.18 10.18 1.45
C PRO A 108 -14.15 9.51 2.43
N LEU A 109 -13.68 8.69 3.37
CA LEU A 109 -14.54 7.88 4.23
C LEU A 109 -15.50 8.69 5.12
N PRO A 110 -15.17 9.91 5.61
CA PRO A 110 -16.16 10.76 6.28
C PRO A 110 -17.38 11.10 5.41
N ASP A 111 -17.17 11.30 4.10
CA ASP A 111 -18.26 11.59 3.16
C ASP A 111 -19.08 10.30 2.87
N VAL A 112 -18.43 9.15 2.79
CA VAL A 112 -19.09 7.83 2.65
C VAL A 112 -20.02 7.56 3.84
N ALA A 113 -19.61 7.91 5.07
CA ALA A 113 -20.44 7.75 6.26
C ALA A 113 -21.76 8.54 6.21
N ALA A 114 -21.75 9.72 5.59
CA ALA A 114 -22.93 10.57 5.46
C ALA A 114 -23.79 10.24 4.21
N LEU A 115 -23.29 9.36 3.33
CA LEU A 115 -23.93 9.07 2.05
C LEU A 115 -25.34 8.48 2.27
N ASN A 116 -26.31 8.95 1.48
CA ASN A 116 -27.70 8.49 1.53
C ASN A 116 -28.35 8.52 2.93
N GLY A 117 -27.91 9.42 3.82
CA GLY A 117 -28.48 9.57 5.15
C GLY A 117 -28.14 8.44 6.13
N ALA A 118 -27.09 7.66 5.87
CA ALA A 118 -26.65 6.59 6.78
C ALA A 118 -26.42 7.11 8.22
N LYS A 119 -26.76 6.27 9.21
CA LYS A 119 -26.65 6.62 10.65
C LYS A 119 -25.27 6.27 11.24
N ASN A 120 -24.27 6.07 10.42
CA ASN A 120 -22.94 5.70 10.88
C ASN A 120 -22.25 6.86 11.61
N THR A 121 -21.53 6.51 12.67
CA THR A 121 -20.57 7.42 13.31
C THR A 121 -19.20 7.19 12.69
N VAL A 122 -18.55 8.26 12.25
CA VAL A 122 -17.17 8.16 11.73
C VAL A 122 -16.24 7.74 12.87
N PRO A 123 -15.53 6.61 12.75
CA PRO A 123 -14.58 6.17 13.78
C PRO A 123 -13.48 7.22 14.02
N TRP A 124 -13.02 7.34 15.26
CA TRP A 124 -12.07 8.36 15.70
C TRP A 124 -10.75 8.39 14.92
N PHE A 125 -10.33 7.25 14.35
CA PHE A 125 -9.09 7.13 13.58
C PHE A 125 -9.25 7.49 12.09
N ILE A 126 -10.46 7.80 11.65
CA ILE A 126 -10.76 8.26 10.29
C ILE A 126 -10.79 9.79 10.32
N ALA A 127 -9.72 10.42 9.83
CA ALA A 127 -9.60 11.87 9.77
C ALA A 127 -9.60 12.36 8.32
N PRO A 128 -10.18 13.56 8.02
CA PRO A 128 -10.30 14.08 6.66
C PRO A 128 -8.96 14.18 5.87
N ASN A 129 -7.85 14.40 6.57
CA ASN A 129 -6.51 14.51 6.01
C ASN A 129 -5.57 13.41 6.51
N GLY A 130 -6.12 12.35 7.08
CA GLY A 130 -5.39 11.17 7.52
C GLY A 130 -5.44 10.04 6.50
N PRO A 131 -4.66 8.98 6.69
CA PRO A 131 -4.70 7.81 5.83
C PRO A 131 -6.07 7.10 5.93
N ILE A 132 -6.48 6.51 4.81
CA ILE A 132 -7.56 5.53 4.80
C ILE A 132 -7.05 4.30 5.54
N ARG A 133 -7.83 3.79 6.47
CA ARG A 133 -7.48 2.65 7.30
C ARG A 133 -8.62 1.66 7.41
N GLU A 134 -8.39 0.41 7.07
CA GLU A 134 -9.20 -0.69 7.58
C GLU A 134 -8.84 -0.95 9.04
N ALA A 135 -9.80 -1.40 9.82
CA ALA A 135 -9.60 -1.79 11.21
C ALA A 135 -9.65 -3.32 11.35
N ARG A 136 -8.65 -3.88 12.04
CA ARG A 136 -8.61 -5.30 12.39
C ARG A 136 -8.52 -5.45 13.90
N PHE A 137 -9.24 -6.40 14.45
CA PHE A 137 -9.13 -6.72 15.87
C PHE A 137 -8.12 -7.86 16.05
N LYS A 138 -7.23 -7.73 17.03
CA LYS A 138 -6.31 -8.81 17.41
C LYS A 138 -7.06 -9.97 18.04
N LYS A 139 -8.11 -9.64 18.80
CA LYS A 139 -8.94 -10.61 19.53
C LYS A 139 -10.40 -10.24 19.45
N SER A 140 -11.25 -11.26 19.34
CA SER A 140 -12.70 -11.18 19.51
C SER A 140 -13.14 -12.23 20.54
N ASN A 141 -13.92 -11.82 21.53
CA ASN A 141 -14.39 -12.70 22.61
C ASN A 141 -13.26 -13.51 23.31
N GLY A 142 -12.06 -12.87 23.47
CA GLY A 142 -10.89 -13.49 24.09
C GLY A 142 -10.06 -14.38 23.16
N ASN A 143 -10.55 -14.74 22.00
CA ASN A 143 -9.84 -15.56 21.01
C ASN A 143 -9.07 -14.67 20.00
N ALA A 144 -8.05 -15.25 19.35
CA ALA A 144 -7.40 -14.59 18.21
C ALA A 144 -8.43 -14.35 17.11
N ASP A 145 -8.37 -13.15 16.51
CA ASP A 145 -9.27 -12.72 15.45
C ASP A 145 -8.47 -12.42 14.17
N GLY A 146 -8.04 -11.19 13.97
CA GLY A 146 -7.31 -10.76 12.79
C GLY A 146 -8.19 -10.41 11.60
N ALA A 147 -9.50 -10.58 11.71
CA ALA A 147 -10.46 -10.21 10.68
C ALA A 147 -10.63 -8.68 10.57
N VAL A 148 -11.05 -8.22 9.40
CA VAL A 148 -11.49 -6.85 9.19
C VAL A 148 -12.82 -6.65 9.87
N HIS A 149 -12.95 -5.58 10.65
CA HIS A 149 -14.18 -5.10 11.24
C HIS A 149 -14.62 -3.85 10.49
N ASP A 150 -15.72 -3.99 9.74
CA ASP A 150 -16.17 -2.98 8.80
C ASP A 150 -16.57 -1.69 9.53
N LEU A 151 -16.19 -0.56 8.93
CA LEU A 151 -16.33 0.77 9.54
C LEU A 151 -17.77 1.21 9.63
N PHE A 152 -18.59 0.82 8.65
CA PHE A 152 -19.95 1.32 8.47
C PHE A 152 -20.96 0.18 8.27
N VAL A 153 -22.23 0.54 8.45
CA VAL A 153 -23.39 -0.31 8.20
C VAL A 153 -24.40 0.45 7.35
N ILE A 154 -25.22 -0.24 6.57
CA ILE A 154 -26.22 0.36 5.70
C ILE A 154 -27.45 0.89 6.46
N THR A 155 -27.55 0.64 7.76
CA THR A 155 -28.69 1.08 8.59
C THR A 155 -28.94 2.57 8.47
N GLY A 156 -30.20 2.91 8.14
CA GLY A 156 -30.65 4.29 8.00
C GLY A 156 -30.43 4.90 6.61
N ARG A 157 -29.76 4.22 5.70
CA ARG A 157 -29.67 4.67 4.31
C ARG A 157 -31.05 4.63 3.64
N THR A 158 -31.28 5.58 2.72
CA THR A 158 -32.54 5.68 1.97
C THR A 158 -32.77 4.48 1.05
N ASP A 159 -31.70 3.82 0.60
CA ASP A 159 -31.72 2.61 -0.22
C ASP A 159 -31.69 1.31 0.62
N ALA A 160 -31.74 1.39 1.94
CA ALA A 160 -31.78 0.24 2.86
C ALA A 160 -32.96 0.33 3.87
N PRO A 161 -34.23 0.53 3.44
CA PRO A 161 -35.35 0.67 4.34
C PRO A 161 -35.60 -0.62 5.11
N GLY A 162 -35.68 -0.53 6.46
CA GLY A 162 -35.95 -1.68 7.33
C GLY A 162 -34.70 -2.42 7.82
N CYS A 163 -33.52 -2.16 7.30
CA CYS A 163 -32.27 -2.69 7.86
C CYS A 163 -31.96 -2.02 9.22
N ASN A 164 -31.63 -2.83 10.22
CA ASN A 164 -31.27 -2.35 11.55
C ASN A 164 -30.19 -3.25 12.18
N ILE A 165 -28.94 -2.91 11.90
CA ILE A 165 -27.76 -3.55 12.52
C ILE A 165 -26.90 -2.51 13.22
N ALA A 166 -26.18 -2.91 14.26
CA ALA A 166 -25.29 -2.03 15.01
C ALA A 166 -23.92 -1.92 14.31
N GLN A 167 -23.40 -0.70 14.27
CA GLN A 167 -22.00 -0.44 13.94
C GLN A 167 -21.10 -1.05 15.02
N PHE A 168 -19.92 -1.55 14.63
CA PHE A 168 -18.92 -2.02 15.60
C PHE A 168 -18.48 -0.88 16.52
N ASP A 169 -18.20 -1.22 17.78
CA ASP A 169 -17.64 -0.26 18.74
C ASP A 169 -16.12 -0.17 18.56
N PHE A 170 -15.68 0.95 18.00
CA PHE A 170 -14.27 1.27 17.83
C PHE A 170 -13.70 2.16 18.94
N LEU A 171 -14.47 2.43 20.02
CA LEU A 171 -14.01 3.30 21.10
C LEU A 171 -12.79 2.69 21.81
N PRO A 172 -11.87 3.52 22.30
CA PRO A 172 -10.79 3.07 23.16
C PRO A 172 -11.34 2.43 24.43
N ALA A 173 -10.72 1.35 24.89
CA ALA A 173 -11.06 0.74 26.18
C ALA A 173 -10.98 1.81 27.29
N GLY A 174 -12.11 2.11 27.92
CA GLY A 174 -12.20 3.09 29.02
C GLY A 174 -12.81 4.45 28.66
N ASN A 175 -13.53 4.59 27.58
CA ASN A 175 -14.26 5.82 27.19
C ASN A 175 -13.43 7.12 27.13
N SER A 176 -12.13 7.04 26.99
CA SER A 176 -11.27 8.22 26.90
C SER A 176 -11.08 8.66 25.45
N LEU A 177 -11.78 9.69 25.03
CA LEU A 177 -11.53 10.43 23.79
C LEU A 177 -10.25 11.29 23.86
N SER A 178 -9.59 11.33 25.01
CA SER A 178 -8.40 12.13 25.22
C SER A 178 -7.14 11.34 24.84
N GLY A 179 -6.72 11.49 23.60
CA GLY A 179 -5.34 11.47 23.17
C GLY A 179 -4.46 10.25 23.50
N GLN A 180 -3.94 9.61 22.47
CA GLN A 180 -2.72 8.79 22.47
C GLN A 180 -2.73 7.38 23.06
N GLY A 181 -3.87 6.86 23.48
CA GLY A 181 -3.99 5.46 23.87
C GLY A 181 -5.15 4.81 23.12
N GLY A 182 -5.01 4.56 21.83
CA GLY A 182 -6.01 3.84 21.04
C GLY A 182 -6.32 2.48 21.66
N ASN A 183 -7.46 1.89 21.33
CA ASN A 183 -7.78 0.52 21.75
C ASN A 183 -6.64 -0.43 21.33
N PRO A 184 -5.88 -1.02 22.27
CA PRO A 184 -4.72 -1.85 21.95
C PRO A 184 -5.10 -3.12 21.18
N ASN A 185 -6.40 -3.44 21.11
CA ASN A 185 -6.94 -4.53 20.34
C ASN A 185 -7.11 -4.20 18.85
N ILE A 186 -7.15 -2.92 18.48
CA ILE A 186 -7.36 -2.49 17.10
C ILE A 186 -6.01 -2.21 16.45
N ILE A 187 -5.81 -2.74 15.24
CA ILE A 187 -4.69 -2.40 14.35
C ILE A 187 -5.25 -1.92 13.03
N PHE A 188 -4.39 -1.24 12.28
CA PHE A 188 -4.77 -0.60 11.02
C PHE A 188 -3.93 -1.10 9.87
N ARG A 189 -4.54 -1.10 8.67
CA ARG A 189 -3.83 -1.25 7.41
C ARG A 189 -4.36 -0.25 6.40
N ILE A 190 -3.46 0.28 5.58
CA ILE A 190 -3.80 1.17 4.47
C ILE A 190 -3.95 0.36 3.18
N PRO A 191 -4.68 0.86 2.17
CA PRO A 191 -4.81 0.22 0.87
C PRO A 191 -3.44 -0.06 0.24
N THR A 192 -3.21 -1.30 -0.18
CA THR A 192 -2.00 -1.67 -0.94
C THR A 192 -2.14 -1.21 -2.38
N PRO A 193 -1.13 -0.55 -2.99
CA PRO A 193 -1.20 -0.25 -4.40
C PRO A 193 -1.18 -1.54 -5.23
N VAL A 194 -1.97 -1.56 -6.30
CA VAL A 194 -2.12 -2.71 -7.21
C VAL A 194 -1.42 -2.49 -8.56
N PHE A 195 -0.62 -1.44 -8.70
CA PHE A 195 0.22 -1.20 -9.86
C PHE A 195 1.17 -2.37 -10.13
N GLY A 196 1.28 -2.80 -11.37
CA GLY A 196 2.17 -3.89 -11.76
C GLY A 196 1.85 -5.24 -11.11
N ALA A 197 0.66 -5.39 -10.52
CA ALA A 197 0.28 -6.59 -9.78
C ALA A 197 0.25 -7.84 -10.69
N GLY A 198 -0.11 -7.70 -11.97
CA GLY A 198 -0.04 -8.80 -12.93
C GLY A 198 1.39 -9.27 -13.19
N LEU A 199 2.37 -8.37 -13.21
CA LEU A 199 3.77 -8.79 -13.28
C LEU A 199 4.19 -9.58 -12.04
N ILE A 200 3.73 -9.16 -10.85
CA ILE A 200 3.97 -9.90 -9.59
C ILE A 200 3.32 -11.29 -9.64
N GLU A 201 2.06 -11.38 -10.11
CA GLU A 201 1.36 -12.66 -10.25
C GLU A 201 2.10 -13.60 -11.21
N ALA A 202 2.69 -13.05 -12.27
CA ALA A 202 3.41 -13.78 -13.31
C ALA A 202 4.83 -14.21 -12.92
N ILE A 203 5.41 -13.75 -11.82
CA ILE A 203 6.73 -14.20 -11.34
C ILE A 203 6.58 -15.64 -10.84
N PRO A 204 7.36 -16.62 -11.37
CA PRO A 204 7.26 -18.00 -10.91
C PRO A 204 7.82 -18.18 -9.50
N ASP A 205 7.24 -19.10 -8.73
CA ASP A 205 7.67 -19.41 -7.36
C ASP A 205 9.17 -19.75 -7.31
N SER A 206 9.69 -20.44 -8.33
CA SER A 206 11.12 -20.76 -8.44
C SER A 206 12.03 -19.53 -8.47
N ALA A 207 11.58 -18.41 -9.05
CA ALA A 207 12.36 -17.16 -9.06
C ALA A 207 12.38 -16.52 -7.67
N ILE A 208 11.27 -16.56 -6.93
CA ILE A 208 11.18 -16.06 -5.54
C ILE A 208 12.10 -16.90 -4.64
N LEU A 209 12.04 -18.23 -4.74
CA LEU A 209 12.89 -19.14 -3.96
C LEU A 209 14.38 -19.01 -4.31
N ALA A 210 14.70 -18.86 -5.59
CA ALA A 210 16.07 -18.62 -6.01
C ALA A 210 16.61 -17.29 -5.45
N ASN A 211 15.79 -16.23 -5.45
CA ASN A 211 16.14 -14.95 -4.85
C ASN A 211 16.28 -15.02 -3.33
N GLN A 212 15.46 -15.82 -2.65
CA GLN A 212 15.58 -16.07 -1.21
C GLN A 212 16.97 -16.63 -0.85
N GLN A 213 17.46 -17.57 -1.66
CA GLN A 213 18.75 -18.24 -1.45
C GLN A 213 19.95 -17.42 -1.96
N ALA A 214 19.72 -16.47 -2.87
CA ALA A 214 20.78 -15.62 -3.40
C ALA A 214 21.40 -14.77 -2.29
N ASN A 215 22.73 -14.58 -2.36
CA ASN A 215 23.50 -13.77 -1.41
C ASN A 215 23.33 -14.21 0.06
N ALA A 216 23.18 -15.53 0.30
CA ALA A 216 22.87 -16.08 1.62
C ALA A 216 23.88 -15.69 2.71
N SER A 217 25.18 -15.62 2.39
CA SER A 217 26.22 -15.19 3.35
C SER A 217 26.06 -13.73 3.76
N GLU A 218 25.74 -12.83 2.83
CA GLU A 218 25.54 -11.41 3.07
C GLU A 218 24.25 -11.17 3.86
N LYS A 219 23.17 -11.83 3.44
CA LYS A 219 21.87 -11.80 4.18
C LYS A 219 22.06 -12.27 5.61
N SER A 220 22.71 -13.40 5.83
CA SER A 220 23.01 -13.94 7.15
C SER A 220 23.87 -12.98 7.98
N ALA A 221 24.91 -12.37 7.38
CA ALA A 221 25.74 -11.37 8.05
C ALA A 221 24.95 -10.14 8.48
N LEU A 222 23.87 -9.79 7.77
CA LEU A 222 22.96 -8.69 8.10
C LEU A 222 21.82 -9.12 9.02
N GLY A 223 21.62 -10.41 9.24
CA GLY A 223 20.50 -10.95 10.04
C GLY A 223 19.19 -11.00 9.28
N ILE A 224 19.25 -11.12 7.97
CA ILE A 224 18.09 -11.17 7.07
C ILE A 224 17.78 -12.65 6.76
N HIS A 225 16.55 -13.08 7.10
CA HIS A 225 16.10 -14.47 7.04
C HIS A 225 14.70 -14.62 6.43
N GLY A 226 14.27 -13.67 5.61
CA GLY A 226 12.94 -13.67 5.01
C GLY A 226 12.54 -15.00 4.40
N HIS A 227 11.26 -15.34 4.50
CA HIS A 227 10.71 -16.59 3.96
C HIS A 227 9.45 -16.36 3.14
N ALA A 228 9.14 -17.32 2.27
CA ALA A 228 7.90 -17.31 1.52
C ALA A 228 6.69 -17.61 2.43
N ASN A 229 5.60 -16.87 2.29
CA ASN A 229 4.33 -17.27 2.89
C ASN A 229 3.71 -18.34 1.98
N ALA A 230 4.02 -19.60 2.28
CA ALA A 230 3.52 -20.76 1.55
C ALA A 230 2.29 -21.32 2.26
N HIS A 231 1.15 -20.70 2.09
CA HIS A 231 -0.10 -21.19 2.66
C HIS A 231 -0.64 -22.31 1.78
N LEU A 232 -0.45 -23.54 2.22
CA LEU A 232 -0.84 -24.74 1.48
C LEU A 232 -2.31 -25.12 1.65
N SER A 233 -3.01 -24.57 2.64
CA SER A 233 -4.44 -24.79 2.87
C SER A 233 -5.21 -23.52 2.57
N GLY A 234 -6.21 -23.58 1.73
CA GLY A 234 -7.02 -22.41 1.39
C GLY A 234 -7.77 -22.60 0.08
N ASN A 235 -8.43 -21.55 -0.34
CA ASN A 235 -9.22 -21.56 -1.55
C ASN A 235 -8.35 -21.83 -2.78
N VAL A 236 -8.92 -22.50 -3.76
CA VAL A 236 -8.25 -22.81 -5.02
C VAL A 236 -7.87 -21.50 -5.70
N ASN A 237 -6.63 -21.41 -6.17
CA ASN A 237 -6.23 -20.32 -7.06
C ASN A 237 -6.90 -20.54 -8.41
N LEU A 238 -7.82 -19.65 -8.78
CA LEU A 238 -8.59 -19.72 -10.03
C LEU A 238 -7.89 -18.98 -11.18
N SER A 239 -6.74 -18.33 -10.93
CA SER A 239 -5.91 -17.76 -12.01
C SER A 239 -5.03 -18.84 -12.64
N GLY A 240 -4.48 -18.57 -13.81
CA GLY A 240 -3.50 -19.45 -14.45
C GLY A 240 -2.15 -19.57 -13.73
N ASN A 241 -1.93 -18.80 -12.66
CA ASN A 241 -0.71 -18.86 -11.85
C ASN A 241 -0.92 -19.79 -10.65
N ASP A 242 -0.55 -21.05 -10.78
CA ASP A 242 -0.76 -22.11 -9.78
C ASP A 242 0.30 -22.15 -8.67
N GLY A 243 1.16 -21.14 -8.57
CA GLY A 243 2.19 -21.05 -7.53
C GLY A 243 1.66 -21.35 -6.14
N THR A 244 2.46 -22.00 -5.31
CA THR A 244 2.13 -22.29 -3.90
C THR A 244 2.45 -21.11 -2.99
N ILE A 245 3.32 -20.19 -3.42
CA ILE A 245 3.72 -19.00 -2.68
C ILE A 245 2.64 -17.93 -2.81
N THR A 246 2.09 -17.50 -1.68
CA THR A 246 1.18 -16.37 -1.61
C THR A 246 1.96 -15.05 -1.65
N ARG A 247 1.44 -14.01 -2.32
CA ARG A 247 2.22 -12.81 -2.63
C ARG A 247 1.48 -11.48 -2.57
N PHE A 248 0.16 -11.47 -2.38
CA PHE A 248 -0.65 -10.26 -2.29
C PHE A 248 -1.10 -9.97 -0.87
N GLY A 249 -1.34 -8.69 -0.58
CA GLY A 249 -1.62 -8.18 0.77
C GLY A 249 -0.35 -7.90 1.58
N TRP A 250 -0.51 -7.22 2.73
CA TRP A 250 0.59 -6.81 3.60
C TRP A 250 1.38 -7.99 4.20
N LYS A 251 0.74 -9.14 4.35
CA LYS A 251 1.36 -10.38 4.86
C LYS A 251 1.49 -11.45 3.79
N ALA A 252 1.41 -11.09 2.51
CA ALA A 252 1.41 -12.03 1.40
C ALA A 252 0.38 -13.14 1.58
N GLN A 253 -0.86 -12.83 1.99
CA GLN A 253 -1.86 -13.83 2.34
C GLN A 253 -2.64 -14.39 1.15
N ASN A 254 -2.66 -13.72 -0.01
CA ASN A 254 -3.39 -14.15 -1.19
C ASN A 254 -2.46 -14.65 -2.31
N LYS A 255 -2.88 -15.70 -3.01
CA LYS A 255 -2.12 -16.32 -4.11
C LYS A 255 -2.25 -15.57 -5.42
N SER A 256 -3.47 -15.14 -5.76
CA SER A 256 -3.82 -14.57 -7.06
C SER A 256 -4.60 -13.28 -6.93
N LEU A 257 -4.63 -12.53 -8.01
CA LEU A 257 -5.40 -11.29 -8.10
C LEU A 257 -6.91 -11.55 -8.07
N LEU A 258 -7.37 -12.68 -8.64
CA LEU A 258 -8.78 -13.05 -8.56
C LEU A 258 -9.21 -13.32 -7.11
N MET A 259 -8.41 -14.06 -6.35
CA MET A 259 -8.66 -14.30 -4.94
C MET A 259 -8.61 -12.99 -4.14
N PHE A 260 -7.65 -12.12 -4.44
CA PHE A 260 -7.48 -10.85 -3.77
C PHE A 260 -8.64 -9.89 -4.07
N ALA A 261 -9.11 -9.86 -5.34
CA ALA A 261 -10.30 -9.10 -5.74
C ALA A 261 -11.56 -9.57 -5.03
N GLY A 262 -11.80 -10.90 -5.01
CA GLY A 262 -12.96 -11.50 -4.36
C GLY A 262 -12.99 -11.27 -2.85
N GLU A 263 -11.83 -11.41 -2.16
CA GLU A 263 -11.72 -11.07 -0.73
C GLU A 263 -12.01 -9.58 -0.50
N ALA A 264 -11.38 -8.69 -1.27
CA ALA A 264 -11.53 -7.25 -1.10
C ALA A 264 -12.98 -6.79 -1.36
N TYR A 265 -13.63 -7.32 -2.40
CA TYR A 265 -15.02 -6.96 -2.73
C TYR A 265 -15.98 -7.34 -1.60
N ASN A 266 -15.79 -8.54 -1.03
CA ASN A 266 -16.57 -8.98 0.13
C ASN A 266 -16.23 -8.20 1.40
N VAL A 267 -14.93 -8.01 1.70
CA VAL A 267 -14.47 -7.41 2.96
C VAL A 267 -14.68 -5.89 2.97
N GLU A 268 -14.42 -5.20 1.85
CA GLU A 268 -14.46 -3.73 1.83
C GLU A 268 -15.86 -3.18 1.50
N MET A 269 -16.65 -3.93 0.71
CA MET A 269 -17.98 -3.48 0.27
C MET A 269 -19.12 -4.39 0.74
N GLY A 270 -18.82 -5.50 1.41
CA GLY A 270 -19.83 -6.46 1.85
C GLY A 270 -20.49 -7.21 0.69
N ILE A 271 -19.98 -7.13 -0.54
CA ILE A 271 -20.57 -7.74 -1.71
C ILE A 271 -20.14 -9.19 -1.80
N SER A 272 -21.10 -10.11 -1.71
CA SER A 272 -20.84 -11.54 -1.87
C SER A 272 -20.56 -11.87 -3.34
N ASN A 273 -19.69 -12.83 -3.58
CA ASN A 273 -19.24 -13.23 -4.91
C ASN A 273 -18.98 -14.73 -4.99
N GLN A 274 -18.61 -15.26 -6.14
CA GLN A 274 -18.42 -16.69 -6.38
C GLN A 274 -17.37 -17.33 -5.45
N LEU A 275 -16.35 -16.56 -5.00
CA LEU A 275 -15.31 -17.05 -4.11
C LEU A 275 -15.68 -16.87 -2.62
N PHE A 276 -16.46 -15.83 -2.34
CA PHE A 276 -16.92 -15.45 -1.00
C PHE A 276 -18.45 -15.27 -1.03
N PRO A 277 -19.23 -16.39 -1.03
CA PRO A 277 -20.66 -16.34 -1.34
C PRO A 277 -21.54 -15.89 -0.17
N GLN A 278 -20.97 -15.63 1.00
CA GLN A 278 -21.72 -15.22 2.19
C GLN A 278 -21.61 -13.71 2.39
N GLU A 279 -22.70 -13.10 2.83
CA GLU A 279 -22.72 -11.71 3.27
C GLU A 279 -21.85 -11.50 4.52
N ARG A 280 -21.38 -10.27 4.72
CA ARG A 280 -20.65 -9.92 5.95
C ARG A 280 -21.53 -9.90 7.20
N ASP A 281 -22.83 -9.81 7.01
CA ASP A 281 -23.86 -9.90 8.07
C ASP A 281 -25.11 -10.53 7.48
N GLU A 282 -25.53 -11.65 8.04
CA GLU A 282 -26.66 -12.45 7.56
C GLU A 282 -28.01 -12.01 8.17
N THR A 283 -28.10 -10.78 8.71
CA THR A 283 -29.36 -10.25 9.25
C THR A 283 -30.43 -10.16 8.16
N PRO A 284 -31.56 -10.92 8.24
CA PRO A 284 -32.51 -11.02 7.13
C PRO A 284 -33.09 -9.69 6.65
N SER A 285 -33.30 -8.72 7.55
CA SER A 285 -33.83 -7.40 7.19
C SER A 285 -32.82 -6.51 6.45
N CYS A 286 -31.59 -6.96 6.28
CA CYS A 286 -30.50 -6.24 5.63
C CYS A 286 -30.02 -6.91 4.33
N LEU A 287 -30.61 -8.02 3.95
CA LEU A 287 -30.26 -8.77 2.72
C LEU A 287 -31.23 -8.36 1.61
N PHE A 288 -30.84 -7.36 0.82
CA PHE A 288 -31.70 -6.79 -0.24
C PHE A 288 -31.52 -7.47 -1.58
N ILE A 289 -30.39 -8.11 -1.80
CA ILE A 289 -30.02 -8.80 -3.05
C ILE A 289 -29.73 -10.27 -2.72
N PRO A 290 -30.21 -11.24 -3.53
CA PRO A 290 -29.87 -12.63 -3.33
C PRO A 290 -28.36 -12.90 -3.43
N SER A 291 -27.81 -13.68 -2.53
CA SER A 291 -26.40 -14.04 -2.56
C SER A 291 -26.13 -15.22 -3.51
N PRO A 292 -24.98 -15.23 -4.23
CA PRO A 292 -24.01 -14.16 -4.30
C PRO A 292 -24.50 -12.99 -5.16
N ASN A 293 -24.12 -11.76 -4.77
CA ASN A 293 -24.52 -10.53 -5.46
C ASN A 293 -23.80 -10.37 -6.80
N ASP A 294 -22.50 -10.73 -6.83
CA ASP A 294 -21.66 -10.67 -8.04
C ASP A 294 -21.59 -12.05 -8.70
N ASN A 295 -21.96 -12.12 -9.96
CA ASN A 295 -22.02 -13.35 -10.74
C ASN A 295 -21.66 -13.12 -12.21
N LEU A 296 -21.31 -14.21 -12.91
CA LEU A 296 -21.19 -14.23 -14.35
C LEU A 296 -22.52 -13.85 -15.01
N ASN A 297 -22.49 -12.94 -15.97
CA ASN A 297 -23.67 -12.45 -16.67
C ASN A 297 -23.83 -13.04 -18.06
N PHE A 298 -24.30 -14.28 -18.14
CA PHE A 298 -24.57 -14.95 -19.44
C PHE A 298 -25.87 -14.53 -20.12
N THR A 299 -26.78 -13.84 -19.41
CA THR A 299 -28.12 -13.57 -19.91
C THR A 299 -28.22 -12.28 -20.73
N THR A 300 -27.36 -11.31 -20.49
CA THR A 300 -27.40 -9.99 -21.14
C THR A 300 -26.29 -9.78 -22.17
N ALA A 301 -25.25 -10.62 -22.16
CA ALA A 301 -24.14 -10.50 -23.09
C ALA A 301 -24.22 -11.58 -24.20
N PRO A 302 -24.02 -11.23 -25.46
CA PRO A 302 -23.98 -12.21 -26.54
C PRO A 302 -22.71 -13.06 -26.44
N SER A 303 -22.92 -14.33 -26.22
CA SER A 303 -22.11 -15.53 -26.45
C SER A 303 -20.59 -15.46 -26.20
N ALA A 304 -20.14 -16.31 -25.26
CA ALA A 304 -18.81 -16.91 -25.36
C ALA A 304 -18.67 -17.59 -26.72
N THR A 305 -17.63 -17.26 -27.47
CA THR A 305 -17.27 -18.00 -28.67
C THR A 305 -16.53 -19.28 -28.27
N SER A 306 -16.47 -20.27 -29.16
CA SER A 306 -15.72 -21.51 -28.96
C SER A 306 -14.21 -21.30 -28.70
N SER A 307 -13.71 -20.09 -28.84
CA SER A 307 -12.31 -19.67 -28.59
C SER A 307 -12.08 -18.95 -27.25
N GLY A 308 -13.11 -18.82 -26.42
CA GLY A 308 -13.02 -18.13 -25.12
C GLY A 308 -14.02 -16.99 -24.95
N ILE A 309 -14.00 -16.33 -23.80
CA ILE A 309 -14.81 -15.15 -23.52
C ILE A 309 -14.13 -13.95 -24.17
N SER A 310 -14.73 -13.39 -25.20
CA SER A 310 -14.25 -12.17 -25.89
C SER A 310 -15.02 -10.91 -25.51
N ASN A 311 -16.10 -11.06 -24.72
CA ASN A 311 -16.95 -9.95 -24.28
C ASN A 311 -16.78 -9.71 -22.77
N PRO A 312 -16.15 -8.60 -22.34
CA PRO A 312 -15.96 -8.29 -20.94
C PRO A 312 -17.27 -8.16 -20.15
N ALA A 313 -18.40 -7.87 -20.79
CA ALA A 313 -19.68 -7.76 -20.09
C ALA A 313 -20.22 -9.10 -19.53
N VAL A 314 -19.60 -10.23 -19.89
CA VAL A 314 -20.00 -11.57 -19.39
C VAL A 314 -19.39 -11.90 -18.03
N ILE A 315 -18.18 -11.41 -17.76
CA ILE A 315 -17.45 -11.77 -16.54
C ILE A 315 -18.03 -11.05 -15.31
N SER A 316 -17.79 -11.66 -14.14
CA SER A 316 -18.13 -11.06 -12.85
C SER A 316 -17.25 -9.85 -12.54
N ASP A 317 -17.65 -9.03 -11.56
CA ASP A 317 -16.87 -7.87 -11.15
C ASP A 317 -15.51 -8.26 -10.60
N ILE A 318 -15.42 -9.34 -9.81
CA ILE A 318 -14.14 -9.82 -9.28
C ILE A 318 -13.18 -10.28 -10.38
N GLU A 319 -13.68 -10.85 -11.47
CA GLU A 319 -12.86 -11.20 -12.64
C GLU A 319 -12.41 -9.93 -13.38
N ALA A 320 -13.30 -8.96 -13.57
CA ALA A 320 -12.98 -7.68 -14.19
C ALA A 320 -11.94 -6.88 -13.38
N PHE A 321 -12.07 -6.85 -12.04
CA PHE A 321 -11.06 -6.24 -11.16
C PHE A 321 -9.72 -6.96 -11.25
N ALA A 322 -9.72 -8.28 -11.30
CA ALA A 322 -8.50 -9.07 -11.47
C ALA A 322 -7.82 -8.76 -12.82
N ASP A 323 -8.59 -8.65 -13.90
CA ASP A 323 -8.07 -8.33 -15.23
C ASP A 323 -7.53 -6.89 -15.30
N PHE A 324 -8.24 -5.93 -14.70
CA PHE A 324 -7.71 -4.56 -14.53
C PHE A 324 -6.35 -4.58 -13.81
N MET A 325 -6.26 -5.22 -12.64
CA MET A 325 -5.02 -5.27 -11.85
C MET A 325 -3.89 -6.02 -12.56
N ARG A 326 -4.20 -7.09 -13.34
CA ARG A 326 -3.21 -7.84 -14.13
C ARG A 326 -2.58 -6.99 -15.21
N MET A 327 -3.38 -6.16 -15.85
CA MET A 327 -2.96 -5.38 -17.01
C MET A 327 -2.57 -3.94 -16.64
N LEU A 328 -2.67 -3.56 -15.38
CA LEU A 328 -2.27 -2.24 -14.88
C LEU A 328 -0.74 -2.12 -14.81
N ALA A 329 -0.21 -1.12 -15.51
CA ALA A 329 1.24 -0.88 -15.54
C ALA A 329 1.79 -0.40 -14.18
N PRO A 330 3.05 -0.72 -13.84
CA PRO A 330 3.77 -0.02 -12.78
C PRO A 330 3.89 1.48 -13.09
N PRO A 331 3.92 2.35 -12.07
CA PRO A 331 4.19 3.77 -12.27
C PRO A 331 5.53 4.01 -12.96
N THR A 332 5.57 4.98 -13.86
CA THR A 332 6.81 5.39 -14.52
C THR A 332 7.69 6.15 -13.53
N PRO A 333 8.95 5.72 -13.30
CA PRO A 333 9.87 6.46 -12.47
C PRO A 333 10.22 7.81 -13.09
N ALA A 334 10.67 8.77 -12.26
CA ALA A 334 11.21 10.02 -12.76
C ALA A 334 12.52 9.79 -13.54
N PRO A 335 12.87 10.68 -14.47
CA PRO A 335 14.18 10.64 -15.08
C PRO A 335 15.29 10.65 -14.00
N PRO A 336 16.35 9.84 -14.16
CA PRO A 336 17.40 9.76 -13.18
C PRO A 336 18.16 11.10 -13.06
N THR A 337 18.58 11.41 -11.84
CA THR A 337 19.45 12.54 -11.54
C THR A 337 20.77 12.02 -10.95
N PRO A 338 21.87 12.79 -10.99
CA PRO A 338 23.11 12.37 -10.34
C PRO A 338 22.94 12.02 -8.85
N SER A 339 22.02 12.68 -8.14
CA SER A 339 21.68 12.37 -6.74
C SER A 339 20.95 11.02 -6.62
N SER A 340 19.90 10.81 -7.43
CA SER A 340 19.13 9.55 -7.37
C SER A 340 19.96 8.34 -7.82
N GLU A 341 20.89 8.50 -8.76
CA GLU A 341 21.80 7.41 -9.18
C GLU A 341 22.76 7.01 -8.06
N LYS A 342 23.40 7.98 -7.41
CA LYS A 342 24.24 7.74 -6.22
C LYS A 342 23.42 7.13 -5.07
N GLY A 343 22.20 7.60 -4.89
CA GLY A 343 21.28 7.06 -3.89
C GLY A 343 20.96 5.59 -4.14
N ARG A 344 20.70 5.20 -5.39
CA ARG A 344 20.49 3.80 -5.79
C ARG A 344 21.72 2.94 -5.45
N ASP A 345 22.92 3.43 -5.78
CA ASP A 345 24.15 2.69 -5.53
C ASP A 345 24.43 2.57 -4.02
N THR A 346 24.15 3.61 -3.26
CA THR A 346 24.26 3.61 -1.80
C THR A 346 23.22 2.70 -1.14
N PHE A 347 21.97 2.70 -1.64
CA PHE A 347 20.89 1.80 -1.21
C PHE A 347 21.29 0.32 -1.38
N ALA A 348 21.93 -0.01 -2.50
CA ALA A 348 22.49 -1.35 -2.71
C ALA A 348 23.65 -1.65 -1.76
N ARG A 349 24.60 -0.74 -1.65
CA ARG A 349 25.83 -0.90 -0.84
C ARG A 349 25.56 -1.13 0.64
N ILE A 350 24.54 -0.48 1.22
CA ILE A 350 24.22 -0.64 2.65
C ILE A 350 23.33 -1.85 2.96
N GLY A 351 22.83 -2.55 1.92
CA GLY A 351 22.12 -3.82 2.04
C GLY A 351 20.60 -3.77 1.91
N CYS A 352 19.99 -2.64 1.57
CA CYS A 352 18.52 -2.54 1.38
C CYS A 352 18.01 -3.50 0.29
N VAL A 353 18.84 -3.76 -0.75
CA VAL A 353 18.50 -4.66 -1.86
C VAL A 353 18.33 -6.13 -1.48
N HIS A 354 18.71 -6.52 -0.26
CA HIS A 354 18.55 -7.91 0.17
C HIS A 354 17.11 -8.28 0.52
N CYS A 355 16.28 -7.27 0.83
CA CYS A 355 14.81 -7.38 0.90
C CYS A 355 14.20 -6.70 -0.33
N HIS A 356 14.62 -5.46 -0.63
CA HIS A 356 14.14 -4.69 -1.78
C HIS A 356 14.92 -5.07 -3.05
N THR A 357 14.79 -6.35 -3.47
CA THR A 357 15.40 -6.86 -4.71
C THR A 357 14.98 -6.03 -5.91
N PRO A 358 15.92 -5.46 -6.69
CA PRO A 358 15.61 -4.51 -7.75
C PRO A 358 14.62 -5.03 -8.79
N SER A 359 14.81 -6.28 -9.25
CA SER A 359 13.92 -6.85 -10.26
C SER A 359 13.83 -8.39 -10.16
N LEU A 360 12.69 -8.90 -10.61
CA LEU A 360 12.46 -10.32 -10.86
C LEU A 360 11.88 -10.49 -12.27
N THR A 361 12.01 -11.67 -12.85
CA THR A 361 11.53 -11.94 -14.21
C THR A 361 10.29 -12.81 -14.17
N THR A 362 9.27 -12.44 -14.95
CA THR A 362 8.03 -13.20 -15.08
C THR A 362 8.27 -14.51 -15.87
N ALA A 363 7.34 -15.45 -15.74
CA ALA A 363 7.41 -16.71 -16.47
C ALA A 363 7.37 -16.51 -17.99
N LYS A 364 7.88 -17.47 -18.72
CA LYS A 364 8.02 -17.41 -20.18
C LYS A 364 6.67 -17.38 -20.92
N MET A 365 5.67 -18.02 -20.36
CA MET A 365 4.32 -18.08 -20.97
C MET A 365 3.28 -17.89 -19.85
N ILE A 366 2.57 -16.78 -19.91
CA ILE A 366 1.49 -16.45 -18.98
C ILE A 366 0.27 -16.06 -19.80
N ALA A 367 -0.87 -16.68 -19.51
CA ALA A 367 -2.17 -16.23 -20.00
C ALA A 367 -2.65 -15.03 -19.19
N SER A 368 -3.35 -14.10 -19.81
CA SER A 368 -3.97 -12.96 -19.15
C SER A 368 -5.46 -13.25 -18.92
N GLY A 369 -5.87 -13.21 -17.65
CA GLY A 369 -7.27 -13.30 -17.26
C GLY A 369 -8.05 -14.42 -17.96
N SER A 370 -9.13 -14.06 -18.65
CA SER A 370 -9.99 -14.98 -19.37
C SER A 370 -9.43 -15.49 -20.71
N SER A 371 -8.26 -14.98 -21.14
CA SER A 371 -7.61 -15.44 -22.37
C SER A 371 -6.81 -16.72 -22.15
N THR A 372 -6.90 -17.66 -23.09
CA THR A 372 -6.10 -18.87 -23.12
C THR A 372 -4.78 -18.71 -23.88
N SER A 373 -4.59 -17.57 -24.55
CA SER A 373 -3.37 -17.26 -25.29
C SER A 373 -2.33 -16.56 -24.39
N PRO A 374 -1.02 -16.85 -24.56
CA PRO A 374 0.02 -16.16 -23.82
C PRO A 374 -0.03 -14.65 -24.05
N SER A 375 -0.03 -13.87 -22.97
CA SER A 375 0.09 -12.42 -23.04
C SER A 375 1.55 -12.01 -23.26
N ALA A 376 1.82 -11.28 -24.32
CA ALA A 376 3.14 -10.71 -24.56
C ALA A 376 3.51 -9.67 -23.47
N ALA A 377 2.53 -8.95 -22.97
CA ALA A 377 2.70 -7.94 -21.92
C ALA A 377 3.12 -8.50 -20.56
N LEU A 378 2.78 -9.78 -20.29
CA LEU A 378 3.08 -10.44 -19.01
C LEU A 378 4.20 -11.48 -19.09
N SER A 379 4.49 -12.01 -20.29
CA SER A 379 5.42 -13.12 -20.46
C SER A 379 6.86 -12.65 -20.62
N ASN A 380 7.78 -13.24 -19.88
CA ASN A 380 9.22 -12.96 -19.95
C ASN A 380 9.58 -11.48 -19.77
N GLN A 381 8.86 -10.79 -18.89
CA GLN A 381 9.05 -9.37 -18.58
C GLN A 381 9.98 -9.20 -17.37
N THR A 382 10.76 -8.12 -17.36
CA THR A 382 11.52 -7.71 -16.18
C THR A 382 10.64 -6.79 -15.31
N ALA A 383 10.24 -7.26 -14.15
CA ALA A 383 9.51 -6.49 -13.16
C ALA A 383 10.50 -5.76 -12.24
N ASN A 384 10.66 -4.44 -12.38
CA ASN A 384 11.56 -3.61 -11.56
C ASN A 384 10.87 -3.20 -10.25
N LEU A 385 10.48 -4.19 -9.44
CA LEU A 385 9.57 -4.00 -8.30
C LEU A 385 10.26 -3.54 -7.00
N TYR A 386 11.55 -3.70 -6.88
CA TYR A 386 12.27 -3.47 -5.61
C TYR A 386 11.61 -4.20 -4.43
N SER A 387 11.41 -5.51 -4.58
CA SER A 387 10.87 -6.40 -3.56
C SER A 387 11.29 -7.84 -3.86
N ASP A 388 11.55 -8.61 -2.82
CA ASP A 388 11.77 -10.06 -2.92
C ASP A 388 10.47 -10.86 -2.78
N LEU A 389 9.35 -10.19 -2.45
CA LEU A 389 8.02 -10.77 -2.18
C LEU A 389 7.97 -11.74 -0.99
N LEU A 390 9.04 -11.79 -0.20
CA LEU A 390 9.12 -12.59 1.03
C LEU A 390 8.53 -11.82 2.22
N VAL A 391 8.20 -12.55 3.28
CA VAL A 391 7.84 -11.96 4.58
C VAL A 391 9.07 -11.95 5.49
N HIS A 392 9.22 -10.86 6.25
CA HIS A 392 10.35 -10.61 7.13
C HIS A 392 9.87 -10.20 8.50
N HIS A 393 10.58 -10.61 9.54
CA HIS A 393 10.38 -10.07 10.88
C HIS A 393 10.75 -8.58 10.93
N MET A 394 9.76 -7.73 11.15
CA MET A 394 9.94 -6.29 11.30
C MET A 394 10.01 -5.84 12.76
N GLY A 395 9.96 -6.81 13.66
CA GLY A 395 10.10 -6.61 15.11
C GLY A 395 8.95 -5.85 15.75
N LYS A 396 9.12 -5.55 17.05
CA LYS A 396 8.03 -5.00 17.89
C LYS A 396 7.49 -3.64 17.44
N GLY A 397 8.29 -2.84 16.75
CA GLY A 397 7.91 -1.50 16.32
C GLY A 397 6.83 -1.48 15.22
N LEU A 398 6.88 -2.48 14.35
CA LEU A 398 5.93 -2.63 13.26
C LEU A 398 4.94 -3.80 13.45
N ALA A 399 5.07 -4.59 14.52
CA ALA A 399 4.17 -5.70 14.78
C ALA A 399 2.71 -5.27 14.89
N ASP A 400 1.83 -5.94 14.14
CA ASP A 400 0.37 -5.76 14.24
C ASP A 400 -0.31 -6.80 15.14
N GLY A 401 0.42 -7.83 15.55
CA GLY A 401 -0.10 -8.87 16.45
C GLY A 401 -1.00 -9.89 15.76
N ILE A 402 -1.08 -9.90 14.43
CA ILE A 402 -1.95 -10.79 13.63
C ILE A 402 -1.11 -11.77 12.81
N THR A 403 -1.53 -13.03 12.80
CA THR A 403 -0.96 -14.07 11.94
C THR A 403 -1.87 -14.30 10.74
N GLN A 404 -1.29 -14.35 9.52
CA GLN A 404 -2.01 -14.70 8.30
C GLN A 404 -1.21 -15.72 7.47
N GLY A 405 -1.75 -16.93 7.33
CA GLY A 405 -1.00 -18.04 6.74
C GLY A 405 0.26 -18.35 7.55
N GLY A 406 1.40 -18.41 6.89
CA GLY A 406 2.70 -18.59 7.53
C GLY A 406 3.34 -17.31 8.07
N ALA A 407 2.74 -16.13 7.80
CA ALA A 407 3.28 -14.84 8.27
C ALA A 407 2.84 -14.56 9.71
N GLY A 408 3.80 -14.46 10.62
CA GLY A 408 3.60 -14.21 12.05
C GLY A 408 3.21 -12.78 12.42
N PRO A 409 3.04 -12.50 13.72
CA PRO A 409 2.52 -11.23 14.23
C PRO A 409 3.34 -9.98 13.90
N ASP A 410 4.62 -10.13 13.65
CA ASP A 410 5.56 -9.04 13.32
C ASP A 410 6.17 -9.20 11.93
N GLU A 411 5.64 -10.13 11.13
CA GLU A 411 6.13 -10.38 9.79
C GLU A 411 5.27 -9.67 8.75
N PHE A 412 5.95 -9.04 7.78
CA PHE A 412 5.32 -8.35 6.66
C PHE A 412 6.06 -8.64 5.36
N ARG A 413 5.30 -8.70 4.26
CA ARG A 413 5.85 -8.81 2.92
C ARG A 413 6.63 -7.54 2.57
N THR A 414 7.83 -7.71 2.01
CA THR A 414 8.53 -6.58 1.40
C THR A 414 7.64 -5.91 0.36
N ALA A 415 7.21 -4.68 0.63
CA ALA A 415 6.36 -3.92 -0.28
C ALA A 415 7.14 -3.50 -1.53
N PRO A 416 6.57 -3.65 -2.74
CA PRO A 416 7.16 -3.08 -3.94
C PRO A 416 7.36 -1.58 -3.80
N LEU A 417 8.50 -1.07 -4.29
CA LEU A 417 8.84 0.36 -4.16
C LEU A 417 8.52 1.17 -5.43
N TRP A 418 8.10 0.54 -6.54
CA TRP A 418 7.62 1.33 -7.67
C TRP A 418 6.46 2.24 -7.25
N GLY A 419 6.53 3.50 -7.67
CA GLY A 419 5.57 4.53 -7.27
C GLY A 419 5.70 5.03 -5.82
N VAL A 420 6.70 4.57 -5.04
CA VAL A 420 6.89 5.04 -3.66
C VAL A 420 7.15 6.54 -3.59
N GLY A 421 7.75 7.12 -4.63
CA GLY A 421 7.99 8.56 -4.72
C GLY A 421 6.73 9.42 -4.73
N GLN A 422 5.59 8.81 -5.09
CA GLN A 422 4.30 9.49 -5.15
C GLN A 422 3.34 9.10 -4.02
N ARG A 423 3.77 8.27 -3.07
CA ARG A 423 2.96 7.94 -1.88
C ARG A 423 2.95 9.08 -0.89
N VAL A 424 1.78 9.27 -0.25
CA VAL A 424 1.60 10.22 0.85
C VAL A 424 1.89 9.55 2.19
N PHE A 425 1.35 8.35 2.39
CA PHE A 425 1.46 7.60 3.65
C PHE A 425 2.31 6.35 3.46
N PHE A 426 3.11 6.02 4.46
CA PHE A 426 4.07 4.91 4.45
C PHE A 426 3.80 3.90 5.55
N LEU A 427 4.39 2.72 5.38
CA LEU A 427 4.22 1.52 6.19
C LEU A 427 2.81 0.93 6.08
N HIS A 428 2.59 -0.23 6.67
CA HIS A 428 1.34 -0.97 6.52
C HIS A 428 0.12 -0.25 7.12
N ASP A 429 0.35 0.60 8.12
CA ASP A 429 -0.69 1.31 8.87
C ASP A 429 -0.77 2.83 8.59
N GLY A 430 0.09 3.32 7.68
CA GLY A 430 0.10 4.72 7.30
C GLY A 430 0.51 5.67 8.43
N ARG A 431 1.35 5.21 9.38
CA ARG A 431 1.73 5.99 10.57
C ARG A 431 2.56 7.23 10.29
N THR A 432 3.21 7.30 9.16
CA THR A 432 4.04 8.44 8.78
C THR A 432 3.81 8.84 7.32
N SER A 433 3.97 10.11 7.04
CA SER A 433 4.07 10.68 5.69
C SER A 433 5.50 11.11 5.33
N ASN A 434 6.47 10.86 6.22
CA ASN A 434 7.87 11.19 6.03
C ASN A 434 8.68 9.94 5.68
N LEU A 435 9.36 9.95 4.55
CA LEU A 435 10.11 8.79 4.06
C LEU A 435 11.33 8.47 4.92
N VAL A 436 11.95 9.48 5.54
CA VAL A 436 13.08 9.28 6.47
C VAL A 436 12.62 8.53 7.71
N ASP A 437 11.46 8.90 8.25
CA ASP A 437 10.87 8.21 9.40
C ASP A 437 10.46 6.78 9.02
N ALA A 438 9.87 6.60 7.83
CA ALA A 438 9.53 5.28 7.33
C ALA A 438 10.77 4.35 7.26
N ILE A 439 11.92 4.85 6.78
CA ILE A 439 13.17 4.09 6.76
C ILE A 439 13.61 3.75 8.20
N ARG A 440 13.58 4.71 9.12
CA ARG A 440 14.03 4.52 10.51
C ARG A 440 13.13 3.57 11.30
N ASP A 441 11.83 3.56 11.01
CA ASP A 441 10.85 2.70 11.64
C ASP A 441 11.03 1.21 11.31
N HIS A 442 11.83 0.89 10.30
CA HIS A 442 12.28 -0.49 10.07
C HIS A 442 13.14 -1.03 11.22
N ARG A 443 13.67 -0.16 12.10
CA ARG A 443 14.52 -0.56 13.21
C ARG A 443 13.73 -0.70 14.50
N SER A 444 13.65 -1.92 15.01
CA SER A 444 13.10 -2.20 16.33
C SER A 444 13.63 -3.52 16.88
N LYS A 445 13.34 -3.82 18.16
CA LYS A 445 13.75 -5.08 18.76
C LYS A 445 13.13 -6.26 17.99
N GLY A 446 13.96 -7.11 17.42
CA GLY A 446 13.57 -8.30 16.65
C GLY A 446 13.48 -8.08 15.15
N SER A 447 13.72 -6.87 14.64
CA SER A 447 13.67 -6.59 13.20
C SER A 447 14.91 -7.12 12.47
N GLU A 448 14.70 -7.77 11.33
CA GLU A 448 15.77 -8.20 10.41
C GLU A 448 16.47 -7.00 9.73
N ALA A 449 15.83 -5.85 9.65
CA ALA A 449 16.40 -4.64 9.04
C ALA A 449 17.39 -3.88 9.96
N ASN A 450 17.55 -4.29 11.20
CA ASN A 450 18.31 -3.53 12.21
C ASN A 450 19.71 -3.13 11.75
N ARG A 451 20.49 -4.06 11.18
CA ARG A 451 21.87 -3.78 10.73
C ARG A 451 21.91 -2.87 9.51
N VAL A 452 20.96 -3.04 8.58
CA VAL A 452 20.85 -2.18 7.41
C VAL A 452 20.52 -0.74 7.82
N ILE A 453 19.59 -0.56 8.79
CA ILE A 453 19.26 0.77 9.31
C ILE A 453 20.43 1.36 10.13
N GLU A 454 21.22 0.55 10.80
CA GLU A 454 22.47 1.04 11.43
C GLU A 454 23.47 1.54 10.37
N HIS A 455 23.59 0.86 9.24
CA HIS A 455 24.40 1.34 8.12
C HIS A 455 23.86 2.67 7.59
N PHE A 456 22.53 2.79 7.34
CA PHE A 456 21.90 4.04 6.92
C PHE A 456 22.20 5.18 7.89
N ASN A 457 22.09 4.95 9.20
CA ASN A 457 22.33 5.99 10.23
C ASN A 457 23.80 6.41 10.34
N ARG A 458 24.74 5.61 9.84
CA ARG A 458 26.19 5.95 9.79
C ARG A 458 26.59 6.70 8.52
N LEU A 459 25.72 6.76 7.51
CA LEU A 459 25.96 7.52 6.30
C LEU A 459 26.09 9.03 6.60
N SER A 460 26.81 9.75 5.76
CA SER A 460 26.75 11.21 5.75
C SER A 460 25.32 11.68 5.44
N ILE A 461 24.98 12.90 5.86
CA ILE A 461 23.68 13.51 5.56
C ILE A 461 23.42 13.53 4.05
N GLN A 462 24.45 13.79 3.26
CA GLN A 462 24.36 13.82 1.81
C GLN A 462 23.99 12.42 1.25
N GLU A 463 24.67 11.37 1.69
CA GLU A 463 24.35 10.00 1.23
C GLU A 463 22.94 9.56 1.67
N GLN A 464 22.51 9.96 2.88
CA GLN A 464 21.12 9.73 3.30
C GLN A 464 20.14 10.47 2.40
N GLN A 465 20.42 11.74 2.04
CA GLN A 465 19.60 12.52 1.12
C GLN A 465 19.55 11.89 -0.27
N GLU A 466 20.68 11.45 -0.80
CA GLU A 466 20.75 10.76 -2.09
C GLU A 466 19.85 9.51 -2.12
N ILE A 467 19.76 8.74 -1.02
CA ILE A 467 18.82 7.62 -0.90
C ILE A 467 17.36 8.11 -0.94
N ILE A 468 17.04 9.21 -0.25
CA ILE A 468 15.69 9.78 -0.29
C ILE A 468 15.35 10.23 -1.71
N ASP A 469 16.26 10.89 -2.39
CA ASP A 469 16.08 11.34 -3.78
C ASP A 469 15.88 10.16 -4.74
N PHE A 470 16.61 9.07 -4.53
CA PHE A 470 16.39 7.81 -5.27
C PHE A 470 14.99 7.25 -5.02
N LEU A 471 14.57 7.09 -3.77
CA LEU A 471 13.25 6.55 -3.45
C LEU A 471 12.11 7.45 -3.95
N ARG A 472 12.30 8.78 -3.88
CA ARG A 472 11.33 9.73 -4.43
C ARG A 472 11.33 9.74 -5.97
N SER A 473 12.36 9.23 -6.63
CA SER A 473 12.38 9.08 -8.09
C SER A 473 11.61 7.84 -8.58
N LEU A 474 11.38 6.85 -7.74
CA LEU A 474 10.59 5.64 -8.06
C LEU A 474 9.05 5.95 -8.04
#